data_c260a81f33ebbef4fbcff20443f5fda6
#
_entry.id   c260a81f33ebbef4fbcff20443f5fda6
#
_cell.length_a   1.000
_cell.length_b   1.000
_cell.length_c   1.000
_cell.angle_alpha   90.00
_cell.angle_beta   90.00
_cell.angle_gamma   90.00
#
_symmetry.space_group_name_H-M   'P 1'
#
loop_
_entity.id
_entity.type
_entity.pdbx_description
1 polymer ?
#
loop_
_entity_poly.entity_id
_entity_poly.type
_entity_poly.pdbx_seq_one_letter_code
_entity_poly.pdbx_strand_id
1 'polypeptide(L)'
;MAALRTSAARSLLRSASAGIAGAARPAVASSSRVAAARSISTTAARSSDALFVHRDTDYNNPDIPFEFNEQNLKQAKEIISYYPPQYKKAAVIPLLDLGQRQNSGWVSISVMNYIAKMLEMPPMRVYEVATFYTMFNREPVGKYFMQLCTTTPCMLGGCGSTKILNAIQDKLQIKAGQTTKDNKFTLVEVECLGACANAPMIQINDDYYEDLTPETMTNIIDKLAAGQPIKPGPQSGRHSSENAAGRTALTSEPYGPGQHCVPDFA
;
A
#
# COMPACT_ATOMS: atom_id res chain seq x y z
N MET A 1 16.16 22.77 -52.86
CA MET A 1 15.81 24.19 -53.02
C MET A 1 15.23 24.69 -51.72
N ALA A 2 15.93 25.68 -51.21
CA ALA A 2 15.57 26.80 -50.33
C ALA A 2 15.07 26.43 -48.92
N ALA A 3 15.75 26.55 -47.87
CA ALA A 3 16.61 27.58 -47.25
C ALA A 3 15.81 28.71 -46.53
N LEU A 4 16.12 28.85 -45.23
CA LEU A 4 16.30 30.09 -44.46
C LEU A 4 15.02 30.78 -43.94
N ARG A 5 14.95 31.35 -42.74
CA ARG A 5 15.93 32.17 -41.99
C ARG A 5 15.51 32.41 -40.57
N THR A 6 16.48 32.49 -39.71
CA THR A 6 16.60 33.13 -38.40
C THR A 6 16.19 34.59 -38.37
N SER A 7 15.68 35.10 -37.23
CA SER A 7 15.92 36.47 -36.83
C SER A 7 15.84 36.67 -35.31
N ALA A 8 16.98 37.08 -34.76
CA ALA A 8 17.14 37.63 -33.42
C ALA A 8 16.83 39.14 -33.45
N ALA A 9 16.29 39.69 -32.40
CA ALA A 9 16.28 41.11 -32.17
C ALA A 9 16.62 41.41 -30.70
N ARG A 10 17.83 41.92 -30.53
CA ARG A 10 18.30 42.71 -29.37
C ARG A 10 17.86 44.18 -29.58
N SER A 11 17.47 44.90 -28.52
CA SER A 11 17.67 46.31 -28.36
C SER A 11 17.45 46.68 -26.91
N LEU A 12 18.44 47.11 -26.21
CA LEU A 12 19.09 48.39 -26.10
C LEU A 12 18.50 49.23 -24.97
N LEU A 13 19.35 49.33 -23.96
CA LEU A 13 19.35 50.30 -22.88
C LEU A 13 19.37 51.75 -23.43
N ARG A 14 18.62 52.63 -22.81
CA ARG A 14 18.98 54.05 -22.72
C ARG A 14 18.71 54.58 -21.32
N SER A 15 19.78 55.02 -20.71
CA SER A 15 19.88 55.86 -19.55
C SER A 15 19.35 57.29 -19.84
N ALA A 16 18.67 57.90 -18.90
CA ALA A 16 18.53 59.34 -18.84
C ALA A 16 18.67 59.82 -17.40
N SER A 17 19.70 60.54 -17.17
CA SER A 17 20.02 61.33 -15.97
C SER A 17 19.39 62.70 -16.06
N ALA A 18 18.69 63.14 -15.02
CA ALA A 18 18.42 64.55 -14.64
C ALA A 18 17.76 64.48 -13.26
N GLY A 19 18.14 65.14 -12.26
CA GLY A 19 18.50 66.55 -12.03
C GLY A 19 18.13 66.79 -10.58
N ILE A 20 19.04 67.28 -9.84
CA ILE A 20 18.96 67.57 -8.39
C ILE A 20 17.96 68.71 -8.12
N ALA A 21 17.02 68.48 -7.20
CA ALA A 21 16.35 69.59 -6.48
C ALA A 21 16.22 69.19 -5.00
N GLY A 22 16.88 69.93 -4.19
CA GLY A 22 16.87 69.78 -2.73
C GLY A 22 15.50 70.11 -2.13
N ALA A 23 15.01 69.26 -1.31
CA ALA A 23 13.88 69.48 -0.44
C ALA A 23 14.22 69.06 1.00
N ALA A 24 13.89 69.95 1.91
CA ALA A 24 14.20 69.92 3.33
C ALA A 24 13.76 68.63 4.02
N ARG A 25 14.61 68.09 4.86
CA ARG A 25 14.32 66.90 5.71
C ARG A 25 13.32 67.34 6.79
N PRO A 26 12.16 66.67 6.94
CA PRO A 26 11.37 66.77 8.15
C PRO A 26 12.02 65.95 9.26
N ALA A 27 11.98 66.46 10.48
CA ALA A 27 12.50 65.89 11.70
C ALA A 27 11.82 64.48 11.93
N VAL A 28 12.64 63.48 12.07
CA VAL A 28 12.17 62.12 12.42
C VAL A 28 11.78 62.11 13.89
N ALA A 29 10.49 62.05 14.16
CA ALA A 29 9.99 61.74 15.48
C ALA A 29 10.41 60.35 15.82
N SER A 30 11.17 60.16 16.89
CA SER A 30 11.54 58.84 17.43
C SER A 30 10.30 58.13 17.97
N SER A 31 9.65 57.33 17.13
CA SER A 31 8.66 56.38 17.61
C SER A 31 9.41 55.24 18.31
N SER A 32 9.27 55.21 19.63
CA SER A 32 9.67 54.06 20.44
C SER A 32 8.99 52.81 19.85
N ARG A 33 9.76 51.97 19.14
CA ARG A 33 9.30 50.66 18.72
C ARG A 33 9.14 49.81 19.99
N VAL A 34 7.92 49.69 20.47
CA VAL A 34 7.56 48.62 21.37
C VAL A 34 7.83 47.33 20.61
N ALA A 35 8.88 46.63 21.01
CA ALA A 35 9.16 45.31 20.51
C ALA A 35 7.98 44.44 20.94
N ALA A 36 7.06 44.19 20.02
CA ALA A 36 6.05 43.16 20.21
C ALA A 36 6.78 41.84 20.36
N ALA A 37 6.86 41.37 21.59
CA ALA A 37 7.33 40.01 21.86
C ALA A 37 6.43 39.06 21.08
N ARG A 38 6.96 38.47 20.00
CA ARG A 38 6.30 37.36 19.34
C ARG A 38 6.26 36.20 20.33
N SER A 39 5.10 36.00 20.94
CA SER A 39 4.85 34.75 21.67
C SER A 39 4.98 33.60 20.68
N ILE A 40 5.98 32.78 20.87
CA ILE A 40 6.03 31.46 20.19
C ILE A 40 4.87 30.68 20.81
N SER A 41 3.73 30.67 20.11
CA SER A 41 2.66 29.76 20.47
C SER A 41 3.21 28.33 20.19
N THR A 42 3.52 27.63 21.25
CA THR A 42 3.68 26.16 21.14
C THR A 42 2.31 25.62 20.74
N THR A 43 2.10 25.42 19.43
CA THR A 43 1.00 24.57 18.99
C THR A 43 1.15 23.26 19.72
N ALA A 44 0.07 22.82 20.38
CA ALA A 44 0.02 21.50 20.98
C ALA A 44 0.59 20.49 19.95
N ALA A 45 1.58 19.69 20.38
CA ALA A 45 2.18 18.70 19.52
C ALA A 45 1.01 17.84 18.97
N ARG A 46 0.69 18.03 17.70
CA ARG A 46 -0.16 17.07 17.00
C ARG A 46 0.66 15.78 17.01
N SER A 47 0.17 14.76 17.71
CA SER A 47 0.63 13.40 17.47
C SER A 47 0.38 13.13 15.99
N SER A 48 1.43 13.22 15.17
CA SER A 48 1.29 12.89 13.76
C SER A 48 1.06 11.39 13.72
N ASP A 49 -0.01 10.95 13.06
CA ASP A 49 -0.29 9.55 12.80
C ASP A 49 0.82 8.86 11.97
N ALA A 50 1.80 9.64 11.52
CA ALA A 50 2.95 9.18 10.75
C ALA A 50 4.04 8.47 11.60
N LEU A 51 4.02 8.58 12.93
CA LEU A 51 4.93 7.86 13.79
C LEU A 51 4.28 6.56 14.25
N PHE A 52 4.77 5.44 13.72
CA PHE A 52 4.38 4.10 14.15
C PHE A 52 4.93 3.79 15.54
N VAL A 53 4.39 4.45 16.55
CA VAL A 53 4.74 4.19 17.96
C VAL A 53 3.77 3.18 18.50
N HIS A 54 4.31 2.04 18.96
CA HIS A 54 3.51 1.08 19.69
C HIS A 54 3.03 1.68 21.02
N ARG A 55 1.75 1.51 21.31
CA ARG A 55 1.16 1.85 22.61
C ARG A 55 0.51 0.58 23.14
N ASP A 56 0.84 0.22 24.36
CA ASP A 56 0.30 -0.97 25.00
C ASP A 56 -1.22 -0.85 25.14
N THR A 57 -1.90 -1.90 24.77
CA THR A 57 -3.34 -2.08 24.91
C THR A 57 -3.62 -3.40 25.63
N ASP A 58 -4.84 -3.60 26.12
CA ASP A 58 -5.22 -4.82 26.81
C ASP A 58 -5.02 -6.09 25.96
N TYR A 59 -5.12 -5.96 24.64
CA TYR A 59 -4.97 -7.08 23.68
C TYR A 59 -3.62 -7.12 22.96
N ASN A 60 -2.81 -6.07 23.05
CA ASN A 60 -1.52 -5.98 22.35
C ASN A 60 -0.48 -5.30 23.25
N ASN A 61 0.18 -6.09 24.08
CA ASN A 61 1.24 -5.67 24.96
C ASN A 61 2.31 -6.77 25.06
N PRO A 62 3.54 -6.46 25.52
CA PRO A 62 4.62 -7.43 25.60
C PRO A 62 4.41 -8.53 26.65
N ASP A 63 3.49 -8.33 27.58
CA ASP A 63 3.24 -9.29 28.70
C ASP A 63 2.37 -10.47 28.25
N ILE A 64 1.67 -10.34 27.11
CA ILE A 64 0.89 -11.44 26.53
C ILE A 64 1.86 -12.46 25.91
N PRO A 65 1.97 -13.68 26.45
CA PRO A 65 2.93 -14.66 25.94
C PRO A 65 2.53 -15.14 24.54
N PHE A 66 3.53 -15.29 23.67
CA PHE A 66 3.35 -15.94 22.37
C PHE A 66 4.46 -16.98 22.18
N GLU A 67 4.08 -18.16 21.73
CA GLU A 67 4.98 -19.21 21.31
C GLU A 67 4.41 -19.92 20.09
N PHE A 68 5.26 -20.38 19.18
CA PHE A 68 4.83 -21.23 18.09
C PHE A 68 4.35 -22.59 18.63
N ASN A 69 3.24 -23.08 18.10
CA ASN A 69 2.83 -24.46 18.35
C ASN A 69 3.87 -25.44 17.76
N GLU A 70 3.81 -26.70 18.13
CA GLU A 70 4.81 -27.71 17.71
C GLU A 70 4.95 -27.81 16.19
N GLN A 71 3.84 -27.73 15.44
CA GLN A 71 3.85 -27.80 13.99
C GLN A 71 4.55 -26.56 13.39
N ASN A 72 4.16 -25.38 13.82
CA ASN A 72 4.75 -24.12 13.34
C ASN A 72 6.21 -23.97 13.79
N LEU A 73 6.58 -24.51 14.96
CA LEU A 73 7.96 -24.51 15.39
C LEU A 73 8.85 -25.39 14.50
N LYS A 74 8.34 -26.53 14.04
CA LYS A 74 9.06 -27.37 13.06
C LYS A 74 9.20 -26.61 11.73
N GLN A 75 8.13 -26.02 11.24
CA GLN A 75 8.15 -25.23 10.02
C GLN A 75 9.06 -24.00 10.14
N ALA A 76 9.07 -23.31 11.27
CA ALA A 76 9.97 -22.19 11.51
C ALA A 76 11.45 -22.60 11.46
N LYS A 77 11.80 -23.75 12.05
CA LYS A 77 13.17 -24.29 11.97
C LYS A 77 13.54 -24.67 10.54
N GLU A 78 12.62 -25.24 9.79
CA GLU A 78 12.81 -25.58 8.38
C GLU A 78 13.05 -24.31 7.55
N ILE A 79 12.22 -23.28 7.71
CA ILE A 79 12.39 -21.98 7.04
C ILE A 79 13.77 -21.36 7.35
N ILE A 80 14.19 -21.39 8.60
CA ILE A 80 15.51 -20.88 8.99
C ILE A 80 16.65 -21.69 8.31
N SER A 81 16.46 -23.00 8.12
CA SER A 81 17.47 -23.85 7.50
C SER A 81 17.71 -23.56 6.01
N TYR A 82 16.81 -22.84 5.34
CA TYR A 82 16.98 -22.42 3.94
C TYR A 82 18.05 -21.34 3.77
N TYR A 83 18.43 -20.68 4.87
CA TYR A 83 19.40 -19.60 4.86
C TYR A 83 20.73 -20.04 5.51
N PRO A 84 21.87 -19.52 5.05
CA PRO A 84 23.14 -19.76 5.72
C PRO A 84 23.10 -19.32 7.19
N PRO A 85 23.79 -20.03 8.11
CA PRO A 85 23.71 -19.76 9.56
C PRO A 85 23.97 -18.31 9.97
N GLN A 86 24.90 -17.62 9.27
CA GLN A 86 25.21 -16.21 9.50
C GLN A 86 24.16 -15.24 8.99
N TYR A 87 23.22 -15.72 8.14
CA TYR A 87 22.16 -14.91 7.54
C TYR A 87 20.76 -15.36 7.96
N LYS A 88 20.61 -16.06 9.09
CA LYS A 88 19.31 -16.52 9.60
C LYS A 88 18.28 -15.39 9.76
N LYS A 89 18.73 -14.14 9.93
CA LYS A 89 17.87 -12.94 9.95
C LYS A 89 17.04 -12.75 8.67
N ALA A 90 17.45 -13.36 7.55
CA ALA A 90 16.67 -13.30 6.31
C ALA A 90 15.32 -14.03 6.41
N ALA A 91 15.15 -14.91 7.39
CA ALA A 91 13.89 -15.61 7.66
C ALA A 91 12.83 -14.74 8.36
N VAL A 92 13.09 -13.45 8.64
CA VAL A 92 12.17 -12.59 9.40
C VAL A 92 10.79 -12.47 8.75
N ILE A 93 10.73 -12.25 7.43
CA ILE A 93 9.47 -12.09 6.70
C ILE A 93 8.62 -13.38 6.73
N PRO A 94 9.13 -14.55 6.34
CA PRO A 94 8.33 -15.77 6.39
C PRO A 94 7.97 -16.20 7.83
N LEU A 95 8.78 -15.87 8.83
CA LEU A 95 8.42 -16.16 10.22
C LEU A 95 7.35 -15.19 10.74
N LEU A 96 7.35 -13.94 10.33
CA LEU A 96 6.26 -13.01 10.64
C LEU A 96 4.95 -13.46 9.98
N ASP A 97 4.97 -13.95 8.74
CA ASP A 97 3.80 -14.51 8.09
C ASP A 97 3.27 -15.74 8.84
N LEU A 98 4.16 -16.67 9.21
CA LEU A 98 3.79 -17.84 10.01
C LEU A 98 3.20 -17.45 11.37
N GLY A 99 3.78 -16.44 12.03
CA GLY A 99 3.27 -15.89 13.29
C GLY A 99 1.91 -15.22 13.13
N GLN A 100 1.72 -14.45 12.05
CA GLN A 100 0.45 -13.81 11.71
C GLN A 100 -0.66 -14.84 11.51
N ARG A 101 -0.39 -15.92 10.79
CA ARG A 101 -1.35 -17.01 10.56
C ARG A 101 -1.73 -17.72 11.84
N GLN A 102 -0.78 -17.95 12.75
CA GLN A 102 -1.07 -18.54 14.05
C GLN A 102 -1.84 -17.60 14.96
N ASN A 103 -1.58 -16.30 14.89
CA ASN A 103 -2.19 -15.27 15.73
C ASN A 103 -3.45 -14.66 15.09
N SER A 104 -4.30 -15.48 14.46
CA SER A 104 -5.60 -15.07 13.91
C SER A 104 -5.52 -13.93 12.88
N GLY A 105 -4.47 -13.93 12.05
CA GLY A 105 -4.35 -13.01 10.91
C GLY A 105 -3.70 -11.66 11.22
N TRP A 106 -3.12 -11.47 12.41
CA TRP A 106 -2.40 -10.24 12.77
C TRP A 106 -1.13 -10.50 13.58
N VAL A 107 -0.21 -9.54 13.57
CA VAL A 107 1.09 -9.63 14.23
C VAL A 107 1.10 -8.75 15.48
N SER A 108 1.04 -9.37 16.67
CA SER A 108 1.18 -8.67 17.94
C SER A 108 2.63 -8.32 18.25
N ILE A 109 2.84 -7.42 19.23
CA ILE A 109 4.19 -7.09 19.70
C ILE A 109 4.91 -8.33 20.25
N SER A 110 4.18 -9.25 20.86
CA SER A 110 4.72 -10.49 21.43
C SER A 110 5.20 -11.45 20.32
N VAL A 111 4.48 -11.55 19.20
CA VAL A 111 4.91 -12.30 18.01
C VAL A 111 6.22 -11.75 17.49
N MET A 112 6.32 -10.42 17.35
CA MET A 112 7.54 -9.77 16.87
C MET A 112 8.72 -10.01 17.80
N ASN A 113 8.51 -9.89 19.12
CA ASN A 113 9.54 -10.12 20.13
C ASN A 113 10.01 -11.59 20.14
N TYR A 114 9.09 -12.54 20.01
CA TYR A 114 9.42 -13.96 19.94
C TYR A 114 10.29 -14.28 18.73
N ILE A 115 9.95 -13.75 17.56
CA ILE A 115 10.71 -13.93 16.31
C ILE A 115 12.08 -13.26 16.42
N ALA A 116 12.15 -12.06 17.01
CA ALA A 116 13.41 -11.37 17.24
C ALA A 116 14.37 -12.23 18.09
N LYS A 117 13.85 -12.84 19.16
CA LYS A 117 14.63 -13.75 20.03
C LYS A 117 15.06 -15.00 19.26
N MET A 118 14.18 -15.61 18.46
CA MET A 118 14.49 -16.81 17.68
C MET A 118 15.59 -16.57 16.64
N LEU A 119 15.57 -15.39 16.00
CA LEU A 119 16.55 -15.01 14.98
C LEU A 119 17.79 -14.30 15.55
N GLU A 120 17.86 -14.10 16.88
CA GLU A 120 18.93 -13.34 17.56
C GLU A 120 19.10 -11.93 16.97
N MET A 121 17.96 -11.26 16.73
CA MET A 121 17.90 -9.90 16.19
C MET A 121 17.45 -8.91 17.26
N PRO A 122 17.90 -7.64 17.20
CA PRO A 122 17.26 -6.59 18.00
C PRO A 122 15.78 -6.48 17.64
N PRO A 123 14.85 -6.42 18.63
CA PRO A 123 13.41 -6.33 18.37
C PRO A 123 13.03 -5.20 17.41
N MET A 124 13.70 -4.06 17.51
CA MET A 124 13.47 -2.90 16.63
C MET A 124 13.58 -3.26 15.14
N ARG A 125 14.51 -4.13 14.76
CA ARG A 125 14.68 -4.56 13.36
C ARG A 125 13.52 -5.39 12.87
N VAL A 126 12.90 -6.16 13.75
CA VAL A 126 11.65 -6.90 13.40
C VAL A 126 10.47 -5.94 13.29
N TYR A 127 10.39 -4.94 14.18
CA TYR A 127 9.34 -3.91 14.10
C TYR A 127 9.42 -3.09 12.81
N GLU A 128 10.62 -2.73 12.37
CA GLU A 128 10.85 -2.05 11.09
C GLU A 128 10.27 -2.86 9.92
N VAL A 129 10.52 -4.17 9.88
CA VAL A 129 9.98 -5.06 8.84
C VAL A 129 8.46 -5.15 8.94
N ALA A 130 7.91 -5.37 10.12
CA ALA A 130 6.47 -5.50 10.32
C ALA A 130 5.69 -4.20 10.00
N THR A 131 6.33 -3.04 10.13
CA THR A 131 5.72 -1.74 9.79
C THR A 131 5.92 -1.35 8.34
N PHE A 132 7.00 -1.79 7.72
CA PHE A 132 7.30 -1.49 6.32
C PHE A 132 6.43 -2.27 5.34
N TYR A 133 6.26 -3.56 5.57
CA TYR A 133 5.49 -4.43 4.66
C TYR A 133 4.02 -4.43 5.03
N THR A 134 3.18 -3.95 4.11
CA THR A 134 1.73 -3.80 4.31
C THR A 134 0.97 -5.12 4.45
N MET A 135 1.59 -6.24 4.11
CA MET A 135 1.02 -7.58 4.31
C MET A 135 0.88 -7.96 5.80
N PHE A 136 1.59 -7.27 6.69
CA PHE A 136 1.53 -7.53 8.13
C PHE A 136 0.49 -6.64 8.79
N ASN A 137 -0.59 -7.25 9.26
CA ASN A 137 -1.62 -6.58 10.05
C ASN A 137 -1.13 -6.40 11.49
N ARG A 138 -1.04 -5.16 11.96
CA ARG A 138 -0.59 -4.87 13.34
C ARG A 138 -1.74 -4.72 14.33
N GLU A 139 -2.95 -4.75 13.84
CA GLU A 139 -4.20 -4.71 14.59
C GLU A 139 -5.01 -5.97 14.30
N PRO A 140 -5.87 -6.42 15.23
CA PRO A 140 -6.74 -7.56 15.01
C PRO A 140 -7.64 -7.35 13.78
N VAL A 141 -7.72 -8.38 12.95
CA VAL A 141 -8.58 -8.42 11.76
C VAL A 141 -9.62 -9.53 11.88
N GLY A 142 -10.68 -9.43 11.09
CA GLY A 142 -11.69 -10.47 11.02
C GLY A 142 -11.18 -11.73 10.32
N LYS A 143 -11.93 -12.82 10.45
CA LYS A 143 -11.65 -14.10 9.82
C LYS A 143 -11.42 -13.97 8.30
N TYR A 144 -12.17 -13.10 7.64
CA TYR A 144 -12.06 -12.78 6.23
C TYR A 144 -11.55 -11.35 6.06
N PHE A 145 -10.28 -11.23 5.78
CA PHE A 145 -9.62 -9.95 5.53
C PHE A 145 -9.77 -9.60 4.06
N MET A 146 -10.64 -8.63 3.76
CA MET A 146 -11.02 -8.22 2.41
C MET A 146 -10.21 -6.98 2.01
N GLN A 147 -9.39 -7.11 0.99
CA GLN A 147 -8.52 -6.06 0.45
C GLN A 147 -9.02 -5.70 -0.95
N LEU A 148 -9.78 -4.62 -1.05
CA LEU A 148 -10.33 -4.15 -2.31
C LEU A 148 -9.33 -3.21 -3.00
N CYS A 149 -8.95 -3.56 -4.23
CA CYS A 149 -8.13 -2.67 -5.07
C CYS A 149 -8.98 -1.52 -5.60
N THR A 150 -8.60 -0.28 -5.26
CA THR A 150 -9.28 0.95 -5.70
C THR A 150 -8.41 1.83 -6.60
N THR A 151 -7.34 1.27 -7.19
CA THR A 151 -6.48 1.98 -8.13
C THR A 151 -7.11 2.12 -9.52
N THR A 152 -6.57 2.98 -10.35
CA THR A 152 -7.15 3.41 -11.62
C THR A 152 -7.67 2.28 -12.53
N PRO A 153 -6.93 1.18 -12.80
CA PRO A 153 -7.47 0.11 -13.64
C PRO A 153 -8.72 -0.55 -13.04
N CYS A 154 -8.76 -0.77 -11.72
CA CYS A 154 -9.91 -1.35 -11.05
C CYS A 154 -11.08 -0.36 -10.94
N MET A 155 -10.81 0.94 -10.86
CA MET A 155 -11.86 1.97 -10.91
C MET A 155 -12.52 2.08 -12.30
N LEU A 156 -11.74 1.87 -13.36
CA LEU A 156 -12.21 2.03 -14.75
C LEU A 156 -12.68 0.70 -15.38
N GLY A 157 -12.12 -0.44 -14.91
CA GLY A 157 -12.41 -1.76 -15.45
C GLY A 157 -13.79 -2.30 -15.04
N GLY A 158 -14.44 -3.00 -15.93
CA GLY A 158 -15.73 -3.63 -15.69
C GLY A 158 -16.80 -2.67 -15.17
N CYS A 159 -17.36 -2.97 -14.01
CA CYS A 159 -18.32 -2.09 -13.35
C CYS A 159 -17.68 -0.98 -12.49
N GLY A 160 -16.37 -1.07 -12.27
CA GLY A 160 -15.58 -0.19 -11.42
C GLY A 160 -15.57 -0.59 -9.93
N SER A 161 -14.39 -0.43 -9.27
CA SER A 161 -14.21 -0.80 -7.87
C SER A 161 -15.09 0.01 -6.91
N THR A 162 -15.47 1.24 -7.26
CA THR A 162 -16.39 2.06 -6.44
C THR A 162 -17.75 1.39 -6.25
N LYS A 163 -18.30 0.75 -7.32
CA LYS A 163 -19.57 0.01 -7.20
C LYS A 163 -19.42 -1.23 -6.33
N ILE A 164 -18.28 -1.91 -6.42
CA ILE A 164 -17.97 -3.06 -5.57
C ILE A 164 -17.83 -2.61 -4.10
N LEU A 165 -17.13 -1.51 -3.84
CA LEU A 165 -16.99 -0.93 -2.50
C LEU A 165 -18.35 -0.63 -1.87
N ASN A 166 -19.22 0.06 -2.62
CA ASN A 166 -20.57 0.38 -2.16
C ASN A 166 -21.38 -0.89 -1.86
N ALA A 167 -21.34 -1.90 -2.74
CA ALA A 167 -22.04 -3.16 -2.52
C ALA A 167 -21.57 -3.88 -1.24
N ILE A 168 -20.26 -3.86 -0.95
CA ILE A 168 -19.71 -4.43 0.30
C ILE A 168 -20.17 -3.62 1.50
N GLN A 169 -20.08 -2.29 1.44
CA GLN A 169 -20.47 -1.40 2.53
C GLN A 169 -21.97 -1.51 2.84
N ASP A 170 -22.80 -1.55 1.82
CA ASP A 170 -24.25 -1.72 1.96
C ASP A 170 -24.60 -3.09 2.55
N LYS A 171 -23.89 -4.14 2.17
CA LYS A 171 -24.14 -5.50 2.65
C LYS A 171 -23.70 -5.71 4.08
N LEU A 172 -22.49 -5.24 4.44
CA LEU A 172 -21.86 -5.49 5.74
C LEU A 172 -22.09 -4.35 6.75
N GLN A 173 -22.62 -3.21 6.31
CA GLN A 173 -22.83 -2.00 7.12
C GLN A 173 -21.53 -1.52 7.82
N ILE A 174 -20.39 -1.64 7.13
CA ILE A 174 -19.07 -1.17 7.57
C ILE A 174 -18.45 -0.25 6.52
N LYS A 175 -17.56 0.62 6.98
CA LYS A 175 -16.73 1.46 6.09
C LYS A 175 -15.36 0.80 5.88
N ALA A 176 -14.63 1.28 4.87
CA ALA A 176 -13.23 0.91 4.69
C ALA A 176 -12.42 1.18 5.98
N GLY A 177 -11.56 0.26 6.36
CA GLY A 177 -10.79 0.27 7.61
C GLY A 177 -11.56 -0.28 8.83
N GLN A 178 -12.77 -0.80 8.66
CA GLN A 178 -13.57 -1.31 9.77
C GLN A 178 -13.77 -2.83 9.69
N THR A 179 -13.99 -3.41 10.87
CA THR A 179 -14.33 -4.83 11.05
C THR A 179 -15.79 -4.94 11.48
N THR A 180 -16.49 -5.97 11.00
CA THR A 180 -17.87 -6.28 11.42
C THR A 180 -17.92 -6.62 12.91
N LYS A 181 -19.06 -6.35 13.56
CA LYS A 181 -19.25 -6.60 15.01
C LYS A 181 -19.06 -8.06 15.42
N ASP A 182 -19.26 -8.98 14.48
CA ASP A 182 -19.07 -10.43 14.67
C ASP A 182 -17.62 -10.89 14.40
N ASN A 183 -16.70 -9.95 14.15
CA ASN A 183 -15.30 -10.20 13.80
C ASN A 183 -15.10 -11.17 12.61
N LYS A 184 -16.08 -11.28 11.71
CA LYS A 184 -15.95 -12.13 10.53
C LYS A 184 -15.26 -11.42 9.39
N PHE A 185 -15.62 -10.18 9.10
CA PHE A 185 -15.13 -9.45 7.93
C PHE A 185 -14.42 -8.16 8.34
N THR A 186 -13.27 -7.93 7.75
CA THR A 186 -12.58 -6.64 7.79
C THR A 186 -12.41 -6.15 6.36
N LEU A 187 -12.81 -4.92 6.08
CA LEU A 187 -12.70 -4.30 4.76
C LEU A 187 -11.61 -3.23 4.78
N VAL A 188 -10.67 -3.32 3.85
CA VAL A 188 -9.67 -2.27 3.60
C VAL A 188 -9.58 -1.97 2.11
N GLU A 189 -9.31 -0.72 1.79
CA GLU A 189 -8.91 -0.31 0.45
C GLU A 189 -7.39 -0.44 0.35
N VAL A 190 -6.92 -1.00 -0.76
CA VAL A 190 -5.49 -1.22 -0.99
C VAL A 190 -5.07 -0.71 -2.36
N GLU A 191 -3.77 -0.53 -2.53
CA GLU A 191 -3.14 -0.25 -3.79
C GLU A 191 -3.20 -1.47 -4.74
N CYS A 192 -2.65 -1.32 -5.95
CA CYS A 192 -2.73 -2.35 -6.98
C CYS A 192 -2.12 -3.69 -6.53
N LEU A 193 -2.92 -4.75 -6.63
CA LEU A 193 -2.54 -6.13 -6.32
C LEU A 193 -2.05 -6.92 -7.54
N GLY A 194 -1.97 -6.27 -8.73
CA GLY A 194 -1.39 -6.86 -9.93
C GLY A 194 -2.34 -7.62 -10.85
N ALA A 195 -3.62 -7.76 -10.51
CA ALA A 195 -4.63 -8.46 -11.33
C ALA A 195 -5.44 -7.50 -12.23
N CYS A 196 -4.82 -6.47 -12.77
CA CYS A 196 -5.49 -5.41 -13.53
C CYS A 196 -6.18 -5.90 -14.81
N ALA A 197 -5.71 -7.00 -15.39
CA ALA A 197 -6.31 -7.58 -16.60
C ALA A 197 -7.76 -8.07 -16.38
N ASN A 198 -8.07 -8.45 -15.14
CA ASN A 198 -9.37 -8.95 -14.71
C ASN A 198 -10.04 -8.03 -13.68
N ALA A 199 -9.86 -6.72 -13.86
CA ALA A 199 -10.46 -5.70 -12.99
C ALA A 199 -11.99 -5.64 -13.16
N PRO A 200 -12.76 -5.31 -12.11
CA PRO A 200 -12.31 -5.05 -10.74
C PRO A 200 -12.06 -6.32 -9.94
N MET A 201 -11.19 -6.24 -8.92
CA MET A 201 -10.78 -7.39 -8.14
C MET A 201 -10.68 -7.09 -6.65
N ILE A 202 -10.79 -8.14 -5.84
CA ILE A 202 -10.58 -8.13 -4.40
C ILE A 202 -9.72 -9.32 -3.99
N GLN A 203 -8.85 -9.12 -3.01
CA GLN A 203 -8.19 -10.22 -2.31
C GLN A 203 -8.92 -10.50 -0.99
N ILE A 204 -9.23 -11.75 -0.73
CA ILE A 204 -9.82 -12.18 0.55
C ILE A 204 -8.87 -13.22 1.15
N ASN A 205 -8.20 -12.84 2.21
CA ASN A 205 -7.09 -13.60 2.78
C ASN A 205 -5.98 -13.83 1.73
N ASP A 206 -5.78 -15.07 1.29
CA ASP A 206 -4.74 -15.43 0.31
C ASP A 206 -5.27 -15.49 -1.14
N ASP A 207 -6.59 -15.50 -1.33
CA ASP A 207 -7.21 -15.75 -2.62
C ASP A 207 -7.65 -14.47 -3.33
N TYR A 208 -7.46 -14.43 -4.66
CA TYR A 208 -7.97 -13.37 -5.53
C TYR A 208 -9.32 -13.74 -6.10
N TYR A 209 -10.23 -12.77 -6.13
CA TYR A 209 -11.52 -12.84 -6.79
C TYR A 209 -11.59 -11.68 -7.79
N GLU A 210 -11.75 -12.00 -9.04
CA GLU A 210 -11.54 -11.11 -10.17
C GLU A 210 -12.81 -11.02 -11.04
N ASP A 211 -12.84 -10.07 -11.99
CA ASP A 211 -14.01 -9.82 -12.84
C ASP A 211 -15.31 -9.62 -12.04
N LEU A 212 -15.23 -8.84 -10.98
CA LEU A 212 -16.33 -8.70 -10.02
C LEU A 212 -17.46 -7.84 -10.56
N THR A 213 -18.67 -8.22 -10.18
CA THR A 213 -19.88 -7.38 -10.25
C THR A 213 -20.46 -7.23 -8.85
N PRO A 214 -21.33 -6.25 -8.58
CA PRO A 214 -21.99 -6.12 -7.29
C PRO A 214 -22.71 -7.40 -6.85
N GLU A 215 -23.35 -8.11 -7.79
CA GLU A 215 -24.07 -9.35 -7.54
C GLU A 215 -23.10 -10.48 -7.16
N THR A 216 -22.00 -10.65 -7.93
CA THR A 216 -21.00 -11.69 -7.62
C THR A 216 -20.33 -11.42 -6.28
N MET A 217 -20.03 -10.15 -5.96
CA MET A 217 -19.44 -9.77 -4.68
C MET A 217 -20.39 -10.07 -3.50
N THR A 218 -21.67 -9.72 -3.62
CA THR A 218 -22.68 -10.03 -2.62
C THR A 218 -22.82 -11.54 -2.39
N ASN A 219 -22.82 -12.33 -3.46
CA ASN A 219 -22.87 -13.78 -3.39
C ASN A 219 -21.60 -14.37 -2.71
N ILE A 220 -20.42 -13.81 -2.98
CA ILE A 220 -19.17 -14.18 -2.31
C ILE A 220 -19.30 -13.97 -0.80
N ILE A 221 -19.78 -12.79 -0.37
CA ILE A 221 -19.98 -12.48 1.05
C ILE A 221 -20.95 -13.46 1.70
N ASP A 222 -22.08 -13.76 1.07
CA ASP A 222 -23.08 -14.69 1.60
C ASP A 222 -22.53 -16.11 1.78
N LYS A 223 -21.79 -16.61 0.79
CA LYS A 223 -21.14 -17.92 0.86
C LYS A 223 -20.07 -17.97 1.95
N LEU A 224 -19.24 -16.95 2.07
CA LEU A 224 -18.22 -16.87 3.13
C LEU A 224 -18.87 -16.78 4.52
N ALA A 225 -19.95 -16.00 4.66
CA ALA A 225 -20.70 -15.93 5.92
C ALA A 225 -21.28 -17.30 6.32
N ALA A 226 -21.71 -18.10 5.34
CA ALA A 226 -22.18 -19.47 5.52
C ALA A 226 -21.06 -20.51 5.64
N GLY A 227 -19.78 -20.11 5.51
CA GLY A 227 -18.64 -21.03 5.56
C GLY A 227 -18.51 -21.95 4.34
N GLN A 228 -19.13 -21.59 3.22
CA GLN A 228 -19.08 -22.36 1.98
C GLN A 228 -17.80 -22.04 1.20
N PRO A 229 -17.18 -23.03 0.55
CA PRO A 229 -16.02 -22.80 -0.31
C PRO A 229 -16.43 -22.03 -1.57
N ILE A 230 -15.54 -21.13 -2.00
CA ILE A 230 -15.71 -20.35 -3.24
C ILE A 230 -14.49 -20.62 -4.10
N LYS A 231 -14.70 -20.78 -5.39
CA LYS A 231 -13.60 -20.93 -6.34
C LYS A 231 -12.88 -19.57 -6.50
N PRO A 232 -11.58 -19.47 -6.20
CA PRO A 232 -10.79 -18.27 -6.47
C PRO A 232 -10.64 -17.99 -7.97
N GLY A 233 -10.21 -16.79 -8.28
CA GLY A 233 -9.96 -16.33 -9.65
C GLY A 233 -11.14 -15.62 -10.29
N PRO A 234 -11.17 -15.56 -11.63
CA PRO A 234 -12.19 -14.84 -12.36
C PRO A 234 -13.60 -15.38 -12.12
N GLN A 235 -14.53 -14.51 -11.74
CA GLN A 235 -15.93 -14.86 -11.48
C GLN A 235 -16.80 -14.82 -12.74
N SER A 236 -16.24 -14.38 -13.87
CA SER A 236 -16.88 -14.32 -15.17
C SER A 236 -16.87 -15.64 -15.95
N GLY A 237 -16.21 -16.69 -15.42
CA GLY A 237 -16.00 -17.96 -16.10
C GLY A 237 -14.74 -18.03 -16.98
N ARG A 238 -13.93 -16.98 -17.02
CA ARG A 238 -12.59 -17.02 -17.66
C ARG A 238 -11.67 -17.96 -16.88
N HIS A 239 -10.70 -18.56 -17.57
CA HIS A 239 -9.72 -19.44 -16.92
C HIS A 239 -8.49 -18.69 -16.41
N SER A 240 -8.19 -17.54 -17.00
CA SER A 240 -6.99 -16.76 -16.72
C SER A 240 -7.20 -15.29 -17.08
N SER A 241 -6.13 -14.53 -17.08
CA SER A 241 -6.08 -13.13 -17.57
C SER A 241 -6.11 -13.01 -19.11
N GLU A 242 -6.39 -14.08 -19.82
CA GLU A 242 -6.50 -14.05 -21.29
C GLU A 242 -7.67 -13.15 -21.73
N ASN A 243 -7.46 -12.43 -22.83
CA ASN A 243 -8.50 -11.58 -23.42
C ASN A 243 -9.76 -12.40 -23.76
N ALA A 244 -10.93 -11.83 -23.50
CA ALA A 244 -12.23 -12.45 -23.84
C ALA A 244 -12.36 -12.78 -25.33
N ALA A 245 -11.68 -12.04 -26.22
CA ALA A 245 -11.59 -12.32 -27.66
C ALA A 245 -10.64 -13.48 -28.00
N GLY A 246 -10.04 -14.12 -26.98
CA GLY A 246 -9.02 -15.13 -27.16
C GLY A 246 -7.62 -14.54 -27.42
N ARG A 247 -6.74 -15.36 -27.92
CA ARG A 247 -5.35 -14.99 -28.19
C ARG A 247 -5.27 -14.03 -29.37
N THR A 248 -4.87 -12.81 -29.15
CA THR A 248 -4.76 -11.74 -30.16
C THR A 248 -3.31 -11.44 -30.58
N ALA A 249 -2.33 -11.96 -29.85
CA ALA A 249 -0.91 -11.79 -30.14
C ALA A 249 -0.21 -13.15 -30.18
N LEU A 250 0.97 -13.20 -30.79
CA LEU A 250 1.76 -14.41 -30.96
C LEU A 250 0.93 -15.55 -31.60
N THR A 251 0.13 -15.21 -32.61
CA THR A 251 -0.72 -16.16 -33.36
C THR A 251 -0.02 -16.80 -34.53
N SER A 252 1.16 -16.31 -34.90
CA SER A 252 2.06 -16.88 -35.93
C SER A 252 3.34 -17.38 -35.28
N GLU A 253 4.09 -18.20 -36.02
CA GLU A 253 5.43 -18.61 -35.57
C GLU A 253 6.32 -17.39 -35.37
N PRO A 254 7.17 -17.41 -34.33
CA PRO A 254 8.16 -16.35 -34.11
C PRO A 254 9.07 -16.23 -35.33
N TYR A 255 9.42 -15.02 -35.66
CA TYR A 255 10.40 -14.78 -36.72
C TYR A 255 11.77 -15.38 -36.36
N GLY A 256 12.55 -15.71 -37.37
CA GLY A 256 13.91 -16.23 -37.15
C GLY A 256 14.86 -15.21 -36.54
N PRO A 257 16.01 -15.66 -36.05
CA PRO A 257 17.01 -14.77 -35.48
C PRO A 257 17.38 -13.62 -36.47
N GLY A 258 17.44 -12.41 -35.96
CA GLY A 258 17.87 -11.22 -36.73
C GLY A 258 16.76 -10.51 -37.52
N GLN A 259 15.57 -11.07 -37.60
CA GLN A 259 14.45 -10.42 -38.36
C GLN A 259 13.74 -9.29 -37.62
N HIS A 260 14.01 -9.11 -36.34
CA HIS A 260 13.42 -8.05 -35.51
C HIS A 260 14.41 -6.96 -35.13
N CYS A 261 15.67 -7.11 -35.51
CA CYS A 261 16.64 -6.08 -35.22
C CYS A 261 16.37 -4.89 -36.16
N VAL A 262 16.29 -3.70 -35.62
CA VAL A 262 16.41 -2.48 -36.37
C VAL A 262 17.76 -2.55 -37.08
N PRO A 263 17.89 -2.23 -38.39
CA PRO A 263 19.13 -2.37 -39.14
C PRO A 263 20.38 -1.77 -38.47
N ASP A 264 20.19 -0.72 -37.69
CA ASP A 264 21.24 -0.05 -36.92
C ASP A 264 21.73 -0.85 -35.70
N PHE A 265 21.04 -1.95 -35.32
CA PHE A 265 21.36 -2.83 -34.18
C PHE A 265 21.51 -4.31 -34.59
N ALA A 266 21.51 -4.61 -35.86
CA ALA A 266 21.64 -5.98 -36.39
C ALA A 266 23.11 -6.40 -36.53
#